data_a8308a04da298f890778c6b1b1dea1e9
#
_entry.id   a8308a04da298f890778c6b1b1dea1e9
#
_cell.length_a   1.000
_cell.length_b   1.000
_cell.length_c   1.000
_cell.angle_alpha   90.00
_cell.angle_beta   90.00
_cell.angle_gamma   90.00
#
_symmetry.space_group_name_H-M   'P 1'
#
loop_
_entity.id
_entity.type
_entity.pdbx_description
1 polymer ?
#
loop_
_entity_poly.entity_id
_entity_poly.type
_entity_poly.pdbx_seq_one_letter_code
_entity_poly.pdbx_strand_id
1 'polypeptide(L)'
;VTILVLLIYVVLGGAHADILTDGVQGAMMLAVAIAIVVMFVKGVGVEGGLDEVMSRLQNFDPKMVGVYYEGSGILDSNWDFIAIFLAHLSLGMLPHIGNKVWALKEGVGRTRFLLLCLVFGVVLASMIFGGVLARAVLGDELLTSPGGPNQAIPALFIALFPQWLAALLGVAILSAIMSTADGLVISTSQVFANDIYRRSLSKVLHPQASEAEVDHHVLKISRWGIVVVLLGAGILAWHSIGQNIALMVWAGLGGMMAALAGPLILGVFWRGVTKQGAIWGFVLGAISFTVLRNSWLPIGDAGGNVLQQGLFWMNSQANNPFACATVGEGLSVLTTVVVSLFSTSLPQEHIDKVFGESAGQYEP
;
A
#
# COMPACT_ATOMS: atom_id res chain seq x y z
N VAL A 1 -6.83 -21.56 -3.05
CA VAL A 1 -5.46 -22.12 -3.04
C VAL A 1 -4.51 -21.14 -2.35
N THR A 2 -4.38 -19.89 -2.81
CA THR A 2 -3.42 -18.88 -2.30
C THR A 2 -3.52 -18.68 -0.78
N ILE A 3 -4.72 -18.48 -0.24
CA ILE A 3 -4.94 -18.31 1.22
C ILE A 3 -4.45 -19.54 1.99
N LEU A 4 -4.66 -20.76 1.47
CA LEU A 4 -4.21 -21.97 2.13
C LEU A 4 -2.68 -22.10 2.14
N VAL A 5 -2.03 -21.74 1.04
CA VAL A 5 -0.57 -21.74 0.93
C VAL A 5 0.01 -20.71 1.89
N LEU A 6 -0.52 -19.48 1.89
CA LEU A 6 -0.14 -18.41 2.84
C LEU A 6 -0.31 -18.87 4.29
N LEU A 7 -1.46 -19.48 4.62
CA LEU A 7 -1.73 -19.94 5.97
C LEU A 7 -0.67 -20.94 6.44
N ILE A 8 -0.33 -21.92 5.59
CA ILE A 8 0.62 -22.97 5.95
C ILE A 8 2.01 -22.37 6.24
N TYR A 9 2.59 -21.65 5.30
CA TYR A 9 3.97 -21.23 5.49
C TYR A 9 4.14 -20.02 6.44
N VAL A 10 3.16 -19.11 6.51
CA VAL A 10 3.22 -17.97 7.41
C VAL A 10 2.98 -18.39 8.87
N VAL A 11 2.03 -19.30 9.13
CA VAL A 11 1.81 -19.82 10.50
C VAL A 11 2.99 -20.65 11.00
N LEU A 12 3.63 -21.43 10.11
CA LEU A 12 4.76 -22.27 10.49
C LEU A 12 6.09 -21.52 10.55
N GLY A 13 6.33 -20.62 9.61
CA GLY A 13 7.62 -19.95 9.44
C GLY A 13 7.69 -18.52 9.97
N GLY A 14 6.53 -17.87 10.16
CA GLY A 14 6.45 -16.49 10.65
C GLY A 14 7.25 -15.48 9.80
N ALA A 15 7.74 -14.42 10.43
CA ALA A 15 8.49 -13.36 9.76
C ALA A 15 9.80 -13.81 9.10
N HIS A 16 10.43 -14.89 9.58
CA HIS A 16 11.64 -15.41 8.96
C HIS A 16 11.38 -16.05 7.60
N ALA A 17 10.30 -16.84 7.49
CA ALA A 17 9.89 -17.41 6.21
C ALA A 17 9.47 -16.31 5.22
N ASP A 18 8.76 -15.29 5.69
CA ASP A 18 8.36 -14.11 4.91
C ASP A 18 9.56 -13.45 4.23
N ILE A 19 10.61 -13.11 4.99
CA ILE A 19 11.81 -12.47 4.45
C ILE A 19 12.53 -13.36 3.40
N LEU A 20 12.59 -14.66 3.62
CA LEU A 20 13.25 -15.59 2.69
C LEU A 20 12.45 -15.76 1.40
N THR A 21 11.14 -15.93 1.53
CA THR A 21 10.25 -16.07 0.36
C THR A 21 10.18 -14.78 -0.44
N ASP A 22 10.15 -13.61 0.21
CA ASP A 22 10.19 -12.30 -0.43
C ASP A 22 11.41 -12.12 -1.33
N GLY A 23 12.58 -12.60 -0.91
CA GLY A 23 13.79 -12.52 -1.72
C GLY A 23 13.64 -13.25 -3.07
N VAL A 24 13.08 -14.47 -3.05
CA VAL A 24 12.83 -15.27 -4.24
C VAL A 24 11.69 -14.66 -5.08
N GLN A 25 10.61 -14.31 -4.45
CA GLN A 25 9.44 -13.70 -5.09
C GLN A 25 9.79 -12.35 -5.73
N GLY A 26 10.59 -11.53 -5.06
CA GLY A 26 11.09 -10.27 -5.58
C GLY A 26 11.97 -10.44 -6.83
N ALA A 27 12.84 -11.46 -6.85
CA ALA A 27 13.64 -11.78 -8.03
C ALA A 27 12.77 -12.22 -9.22
N MET A 28 11.73 -13.03 -8.97
CA MET A 28 10.76 -13.43 -10.00
C MET A 28 9.98 -12.24 -10.54
N MET A 29 9.51 -11.37 -9.64
CA MET A 29 8.81 -10.13 -10.02
C MET A 29 9.67 -9.24 -10.91
N LEU A 30 10.94 -9.06 -10.55
CA LEU A 30 11.88 -8.24 -11.30
C LEU A 30 12.09 -8.81 -12.71
N ALA A 31 12.26 -10.13 -12.84
CA ALA A 31 12.40 -10.79 -14.13
C ALA A 31 11.15 -10.58 -15.01
N VAL A 32 9.96 -10.73 -14.45
CA VAL A 32 8.68 -10.49 -15.15
C VAL A 32 8.54 -9.03 -15.55
N ALA A 33 8.89 -8.08 -14.66
CA ALA A 33 8.81 -6.65 -14.96
C ALA A 33 9.73 -6.27 -16.14
N ILE A 34 10.98 -6.77 -16.14
CA ILE A 34 11.91 -6.55 -17.26
C ILE A 34 11.36 -7.16 -18.55
N ALA A 35 10.83 -8.39 -18.49
CA ALA A 35 10.23 -9.02 -19.66
C ALA A 35 9.06 -8.19 -20.23
N ILE A 36 8.18 -7.68 -19.38
CA ILE A 36 7.05 -6.82 -19.78
C ILE A 36 7.54 -5.53 -20.45
N VAL A 37 8.56 -4.89 -19.90
CA VAL A 37 9.14 -3.67 -20.51
C VAL A 37 9.67 -3.98 -21.91
N VAL A 38 10.43 -5.08 -22.04
CA VAL A 38 10.97 -5.50 -23.36
C VAL A 38 9.83 -5.83 -24.32
N MET A 39 8.78 -6.52 -23.88
CA MET A 39 7.61 -6.82 -24.71
C MET A 39 6.90 -5.55 -25.17
N PHE A 40 6.71 -4.59 -24.28
CA PHE A 40 6.06 -3.33 -24.61
C PHE A 40 6.87 -2.51 -25.60
N VAL A 41 8.17 -2.31 -25.36
CA VAL A 41 9.06 -1.53 -26.26
C VAL A 41 9.15 -2.16 -27.64
N LYS A 42 9.09 -3.49 -27.72
CA LYS A 42 9.09 -4.21 -29.01
C LYS A 42 7.71 -4.36 -29.63
N GLY A 43 6.64 -3.99 -28.95
CA GLY A 43 5.26 -4.18 -29.40
C GLY A 43 4.92 -5.64 -29.65
N VAL A 44 5.38 -6.55 -28.76
CA VAL A 44 5.18 -7.99 -28.96
C VAL A 44 3.69 -8.32 -29.04
N GLY A 45 3.31 -9.07 -30.06
CA GLY A 45 1.90 -9.43 -30.33
C GLY A 45 1.16 -8.42 -31.21
N VAL A 46 1.84 -7.34 -31.65
CA VAL A 46 1.27 -6.35 -32.57
C VAL A 46 2.20 -6.19 -33.79
N GLU A 47 1.67 -6.49 -34.96
CA GLU A 47 2.42 -6.25 -36.22
C GLU A 47 2.61 -4.74 -36.40
N GLY A 48 3.85 -4.31 -36.56
CA GLY A 48 4.20 -2.87 -36.61
C GLY A 48 4.86 -2.32 -35.34
N GLY A 49 4.99 -3.14 -34.29
CA GLY A 49 5.74 -2.78 -33.09
C GLY A 49 5.07 -1.71 -32.23
N LEU A 50 5.89 -0.91 -31.52
CA LEU A 50 5.40 0.09 -30.57
C LEU A 50 4.51 1.17 -31.21
N ASP A 51 4.85 1.61 -32.43
CA ASP A 51 4.08 2.65 -33.12
C ASP A 51 2.66 2.16 -33.40
N GLU A 52 2.51 0.90 -33.81
CA GLU A 52 1.18 0.32 -34.00
C GLU A 52 0.44 0.06 -32.68
N VAL A 53 1.13 -0.29 -31.59
CA VAL A 53 0.53 -0.35 -30.23
C VAL A 53 -0.11 1.00 -29.89
N MET A 54 0.62 2.09 -30.08
CA MET A 54 0.11 3.44 -29.77
C MET A 54 -1.04 3.83 -30.71
N SER A 55 -0.93 3.49 -32.00
CA SER A 55 -1.99 3.73 -32.99
C SER A 55 -3.29 2.99 -32.65
N ARG A 56 -3.21 1.72 -32.24
CA ARG A 56 -4.38 0.95 -31.80
C ARG A 56 -5.05 1.55 -30.58
N LEU A 57 -4.25 1.94 -29.56
CA LEU A 57 -4.79 2.58 -28.38
C LEU A 57 -5.50 3.89 -28.71
N GLN A 58 -4.90 4.71 -29.59
CA GLN A 58 -5.49 5.96 -30.05
C GLN A 58 -6.79 5.72 -30.82
N ASN A 59 -6.88 4.64 -31.60
CA ASN A 59 -8.09 4.27 -32.34
C ASN A 59 -9.21 3.74 -31.43
N PHE A 60 -8.87 3.08 -30.31
CA PHE A 60 -9.87 2.67 -29.32
C PHE A 60 -10.45 3.88 -28.58
N ASP A 61 -9.58 4.74 -28.08
CA ASP A 61 -9.94 6.01 -27.46
C ASP A 61 -8.71 6.94 -27.47
N PRO A 62 -8.78 8.11 -28.13
CA PRO A 62 -7.69 9.08 -28.16
C PRO A 62 -7.16 9.49 -26.78
N LYS A 63 -7.99 9.39 -25.72
CA LYS A 63 -7.58 9.68 -24.36
C LYS A 63 -6.57 8.67 -23.81
N MET A 64 -6.50 7.43 -24.34
CA MET A 64 -5.57 6.39 -23.87
C MET A 64 -4.09 6.71 -24.10
N VAL A 65 -3.80 7.61 -25.04
CA VAL A 65 -2.44 8.07 -25.36
C VAL A 65 -2.17 9.48 -24.81
N GLY A 66 -3.15 10.07 -24.11
CA GLY A 66 -3.04 11.36 -23.45
C GLY A 66 -2.46 11.28 -22.06
N VAL A 67 -2.09 12.44 -21.50
CA VAL A 67 -1.64 12.56 -20.10
C VAL A 67 -2.81 12.42 -19.15
N TYR A 68 -3.96 12.96 -19.49
CA TYR A 68 -5.20 12.85 -18.72
C TYR A 68 -6.14 11.86 -19.38
N TYR A 69 -6.84 11.10 -18.55
CA TYR A 69 -7.91 10.23 -18.99
C TYR A 69 -9.22 10.70 -18.33
N GLU A 70 -9.80 11.74 -18.91
CA GLU A 70 -11.05 12.35 -18.42
C GLU A 70 -12.18 11.31 -18.29
N GLY A 71 -12.81 11.25 -17.13
CA GLY A 71 -13.82 10.25 -16.79
C GLY A 71 -13.27 9.01 -16.09
N SER A 72 -11.95 8.94 -15.86
CA SER A 72 -11.33 7.85 -15.08
C SER A 72 -11.62 7.93 -13.59
N GLY A 73 -11.88 9.14 -13.09
CA GLY A 73 -12.05 9.46 -11.67
C GLY A 73 -10.74 9.49 -10.86
N ILE A 74 -9.59 9.22 -11.50
CA ILE A 74 -8.28 9.18 -10.84
C ILE A 74 -7.15 9.88 -11.62
N LEU A 75 -7.39 10.26 -12.87
CA LEU A 75 -6.43 10.94 -13.75
C LEU A 75 -7.12 12.03 -14.59
N ASP A 76 -8.11 12.70 -14.04
CA ASP A 76 -8.94 13.66 -14.76
C ASP A 76 -8.32 15.06 -14.76
N SER A 77 -7.44 15.36 -13.81
CA SER A 77 -6.96 16.72 -13.55
C SER A 77 -5.53 16.77 -12.99
N ASN A 78 -4.93 17.97 -13.00
CA ASN A 78 -3.65 18.23 -12.31
C ASN A 78 -3.72 17.87 -10.82
N TRP A 79 -4.88 18.05 -10.18
CA TRP A 79 -5.07 17.70 -8.78
C TRP A 79 -4.88 16.20 -8.55
N ASP A 80 -5.40 15.36 -9.45
CA ASP A 80 -5.29 13.91 -9.30
C ASP A 80 -3.83 13.44 -9.36
N PHE A 81 -3.03 14.05 -10.26
CA PHE A 81 -1.58 13.81 -10.29
C PHE A 81 -0.91 14.22 -8.99
N ILE A 82 -1.20 15.44 -8.50
CA ILE A 82 -0.65 15.93 -7.23
C ILE A 82 -1.08 15.01 -6.08
N ALA A 83 -2.34 14.60 -6.05
CA ALA A 83 -2.87 13.72 -5.03
C ALA A 83 -2.19 12.33 -5.02
N ILE A 84 -1.91 11.75 -6.19
CA ILE A 84 -1.14 10.51 -6.27
C ILE A 84 0.23 10.68 -5.62
N PHE A 85 0.99 11.74 -5.96
CA PHE A 85 2.32 11.96 -5.38
C PHE A 85 2.26 12.22 -3.87
N LEU A 86 1.34 13.07 -3.41
CA LEU A 86 1.22 13.40 -1.99
C LEU A 86 0.78 12.18 -1.17
N ALA A 87 -0.19 11.41 -1.64
CA ALA A 87 -0.64 10.19 -0.96
C ALA A 87 0.48 9.14 -0.77
N HIS A 88 1.55 9.18 -1.56
CA HIS A 88 2.66 8.25 -1.41
C HIS A 88 3.71 8.70 -0.38
N LEU A 89 3.65 9.94 0.14
CA LEU A 89 4.64 10.43 1.10
C LEU A 89 4.68 9.62 2.39
N SER A 90 3.55 9.11 2.85
CA SER A 90 3.45 8.29 4.06
C SER A 90 3.52 6.79 3.81
N LEU A 91 3.67 6.33 2.54
CA LEU A 91 3.72 4.91 2.19
C LEU A 91 4.81 4.15 2.95
N GLY A 92 6.01 4.73 3.08
CA GLY A 92 7.13 4.14 3.79
C GLY A 92 6.90 3.95 5.30
N MET A 93 5.90 4.61 5.87
CA MET A 93 5.54 4.54 7.29
C MET A 93 4.58 3.37 7.61
N LEU A 94 4.11 2.66 6.59
CA LEU A 94 3.21 1.53 6.80
C LEU A 94 3.90 0.40 7.55
N PRO A 95 3.24 -0.24 8.54
CA PRO A 95 3.87 -1.21 9.43
C PRO A 95 4.56 -2.37 8.72
N HIS A 96 3.99 -2.89 7.63
CA HIS A 96 4.57 -4.00 6.87
C HIS A 96 5.83 -3.61 6.10
N ILE A 97 6.00 -2.33 5.75
CA ILE A 97 7.24 -1.79 5.15
C ILE A 97 8.25 -1.50 6.26
N GLY A 98 7.81 -0.80 7.32
CA GLY A 98 8.63 -0.45 8.47
C GLY A 98 9.31 -1.66 9.11
N ASN A 99 8.57 -2.75 9.30
CA ASN A 99 9.10 -3.98 9.89
C ASN A 99 10.30 -4.55 9.08
N LYS A 100 10.27 -4.46 7.75
CA LYS A 100 11.37 -4.93 6.89
C LYS A 100 12.58 -4.00 6.96
N VAL A 101 12.36 -2.69 7.10
CA VAL A 101 13.44 -1.71 7.30
C VAL A 101 14.11 -1.91 8.67
N TRP A 102 13.33 -2.13 9.73
CA TRP A 102 13.86 -2.37 11.08
C TRP A 102 14.55 -3.72 11.23
N ALA A 103 14.25 -4.70 10.37
CA ALA A 103 14.91 -6.00 10.33
C ALA A 103 16.29 -5.98 9.64
N LEU A 104 16.70 -4.83 9.07
CA LEU A 104 18.03 -4.71 8.45
C LEU A 104 19.13 -4.90 9.50
N LYS A 105 20.13 -5.71 9.15
CA LYS A 105 21.30 -5.94 10.00
C LYS A 105 22.12 -4.65 10.12
N GLU A 106 22.74 -4.46 11.28
CA GLU A 106 23.76 -3.44 11.46
C GLU A 106 24.87 -3.62 10.41
N GLY A 107 25.39 -2.49 9.88
CA GLY A 107 26.42 -2.50 8.84
C GLY A 107 25.91 -2.59 7.40
N VAL A 108 24.62 -2.80 7.16
CA VAL A 108 24.04 -2.62 5.82
C VAL A 108 24.04 -1.14 5.48
N GLY A 109 24.74 -0.76 4.42
CA GLY A 109 24.79 0.64 3.97
C GLY A 109 23.38 1.16 3.62
N ARG A 110 22.84 2.05 4.45
CA ARG A 110 21.48 2.63 4.29
C ARG A 110 21.29 3.24 2.91
N THR A 111 22.28 3.97 2.42
CA THR A 111 22.25 4.58 1.07
C THR A 111 22.14 3.53 -0.02
N ARG A 112 22.93 2.43 0.07
CA ARG A 112 22.86 1.33 -0.89
C ARG A 112 21.50 0.65 -0.88
N PHE A 113 20.94 0.43 0.31
CA PHE A 113 19.59 -0.14 0.46
C PHE A 113 18.54 0.76 -0.20
N LEU A 114 18.54 2.08 0.08
CA LEU A 114 17.61 3.04 -0.51
C LEU A 114 17.73 3.13 -2.04
N LEU A 115 18.97 3.12 -2.57
CA LEU A 115 19.19 3.12 -4.02
C LEU A 115 18.66 1.83 -4.67
N LEU A 116 18.85 0.69 -4.04
CA LEU A 116 18.28 -0.57 -4.54
C LEU A 116 16.75 -0.54 -4.50
N CYS A 117 16.15 -0.02 -3.42
CA CYS A 117 14.70 0.15 -3.35
C CYS A 117 14.18 1.08 -4.46
N LEU A 118 14.90 2.18 -4.75
CA LEU A 118 14.53 3.10 -5.82
C LEU A 118 14.60 2.41 -7.19
N VAL A 119 15.72 1.76 -7.51
CA VAL A 119 15.90 1.07 -8.80
C VAL A 119 14.87 -0.03 -8.99
N PHE A 120 14.68 -0.89 -7.99
CA PHE A 120 13.69 -1.96 -8.07
C PHE A 120 12.27 -1.41 -8.13
N GLY A 121 11.97 -0.36 -7.37
CA GLY A 121 10.68 0.33 -7.40
C GLY A 121 10.34 0.86 -8.80
N VAL A 122 11.29 1.52 -9.47
CA VAL A 122 11.10 2.01 -10.85
C VAL A 122 10.88 0.86 -11.83
N VAL A 123 11.68 -0.21 -11.74
CA VAL A 123 11.50 -1.38 -12.61
C VAL A 123 10.16 -2.06 -12.35
N LEU A 124 9.74 -2.23 -11.11
CA LEU A 124 8.44 -2.83 -10.80
C LEU A 124 7.27 -1.92 -11.21
N ALA A 125 7.38 -0.61 -11.04
CA ALA A 125 6.36 0.34 -11.50
C ALA A 125 6.15 0.27 -13.02
N SER A 126 7.20 -0.07 -13.78
CA SER A 126 7.10 -0.24 -15.23
C SER A 126 6.23 -1.42 -15.69
N MET A 127 5.79 -2.31 -14.78
CA MET A 127 4.81 -3.36 -15.09
C MET A 127 3.46 -2.79 -15.58
N ILE A 128 3.18 -1.51 -15.34
CA ILE A 128 2.00 -0.82 -15.89
C ILE A 128 1.94 -0.93 -17.42
N PHE A 129 3.09 -0.95 -18.10
CA PHE A 129 3.16 -1.13 -19.55
C PHE A 129 2.62 -2.49 -20.02
N GLY A 130 2.57 -3.49 -19.14
CA GLY A 130 1.92 -4.77 -19.41
C GLY A 130 0.42 -4.64 -19.59
N GLY A 131 -0.23 -3.80 -18.79
CA GLY A 131 -1.66 -3.49 -18.93
C GLY A 131 -1.94 -2.73 -20.23
N VAL A 132 -1.08 -1.77 -20.57
CA VAL A 132 -1.17 -0.99 -21.83
C VAL A 132 -1.03 -1.92 -23.04
N LEU A 133 -0.02 -2.79 -23.04
CA LEU A 133 0.19 -3.78 -24.11
C LEU A 133 -0.98 -4.78 -24.20
N ALA A 134 -1.48 -5.25 -23.05
CA ALA A 134 -2.63 -6.15 -23.00
C ALA A 134 -3.86 -5.52 -23.68
N ARG A 135 -4.11 -4.25 -23.43
CA ARG A 135 -5.21 -3.51 -24.07
C ARG A 135 -5.03 -3.42 -25.58
N ALA A 136 -3.82 -3.16 -26.05
CA ALA A 136 -3.52 -3.09 -27.49
C ALA A 136 -3.63 -4.44 -28.21
N VAL A 137 -3.25 -5.55 -27.52
CA VAL A 137 -3.28 -6.91 -28.07
C VAL A 137 -4.69 -7.51 -28.03
N LEU A 138 -5.38 -7.40 -26.89
CA LEU A 138 -6.65 -8.06 -26.64
C LEU A 138 -7.88 -7.21 -26.99
N GLY A 139 -7.70 -5.90 -27.15
CA GLY A 139 -8.81 -5.00 -27.51
C GLY A 139 -9.94 -5.01 -26.48
N ASP A 140 -11.18 -4.91 -26.94
CA ASP A 140 -12.37 -4.88 -26.11
C ASP A 140 -12.69 -6.21 -25.42
N GLU A 141 -12.13 -7.31 -25.90
CA GLU A 141 -12.27 -8.62 -25.31
C GLU A 141 -11.74 -8.64 -23.87
N LEU A 142 -10.66 -7.89 -23.58
CA LEU A 142 -10.14 -7.70 -22.23
C LEU A 142 -11.19 -7.11 -21.28
N LEU A 143 -11.99 -6.14 -21.75
CA LEU A 143 -12.97 -5.46 -20.90
C LEU A 143 -14.21 -6.30 -20.64
N THR A 144 -14.59 -7.16 -21.60
CA THR A 144 -15.80 -8.00 -21.55
C THR A 144 -15.56 -9.35 -20.92
N SER A 145 -14.29 -9.76 -20.73
CA SER A 145 -13.93 -11.03 -20.08
C SER A 145 -14.38 -11.07 -18.60
N PRO A 146 -14.66 -12.26 -18.04
CA PRO A 146 -15.16 -12.39 -16.67
C PRO A 146 -14.29 -11.75 -15.57
N GLY A 147 -12.98 -11.62 -15.80
CA GLY A 147 -12.04 -10.97 -14.90
C GLY A 147 -11.77 -9.50 -15.24
N GLY A 148 -12.21 -9.06 -16.40
CA GLY A 148 -12.03 -7.70 -16.88
C GLY A 148 -10.56 -7.22 -16.84
N PRO A 149 -10.34 -5.92 -16.60
CA PRO A 149 -9.00 -5.33 -16.54
C PRO A 149 -8.07 -5.97 -15.48
N ASN A 150 -8.62 -6.61 -14.45
CA ASN A 150 -7.82 -7.30 -13.42
C ASN A 150 -7.02 -8.49 -13.97
N GLN A 151 -7.40 -9.01 -15.14
CA GLN A 151 -6.71 -10.12 -15.82
C GLN A 151 -5.76 -9.67 -16.93
N ALA A 152 -5.51 -8.36 -17.08
CA ALA A 152 -4.75 -7.84 -18.22
C ALA A 152 -3.42 -8.58 -18.46
N ILE A 153 -2.56 -8.68 -17.47
CA ILE A 153 -1.24 -9.32 -17.62
C ILE A 153 -1.35 -10.85 -17.78
N PRO A 154 -2.11 -11.58 -16.96
CA PRO A 154 -2.34 -13.02 -17.18
C PRO A 154 -2.94 -13.32 -18.56
N ALA A 155 -3.93 -12.57 -19.01
CA ALA A 155 -4.56 -12.76 -20.31
C ALA A 155 -3.58 -12.48 -21.46
N LEU A 156 -2.74 -11.44 -21.34
CA LEU A 156 -1.66 -11.14 -22.29
C LEU A 156 -0.70 -12.34 -22.40
N PHE A 157 -0.30 -12.94 -21.29
CA PHE A 157 0.62 -14.08 -21.30
C PHE A 157 -0.01 -15.31 -21.96
N ILE A 158 -1.29 -15.56 -21.70
CA ILE A 158 -2.04 -16.67 -22.31
C ILE A 158 -2.16 -16.46 -23.83
N ALA A 159 -2.35 -15.22 -24.29
CA ALA A 159 -2.49 -14.91 -25.70
C ALA A 159 -1.15 -15.01 -26.48
N LEU A 160 -0.03 -14.69 -25.83
CA LEU A 160 1.25 -14.54 -26.52
C LEU A 160 2.20 -15.74 -26.37
N PHE A 161 2.04 -16.53 -25.31
CA PHE A 161 3.00 -17.58 -24.98
C PHE A 161 2.41 -19.00 -24.98
N PRO A 162 3.23 -20.03 -25.19
CA PRO A 162 2.83 -21.41 -24.98
C PRO A 162 2.31 -21.61 -23.57
N GLN A 163 1.36 -22.52 -23.39
CA GLN A 163 0.64 -22.74 -22.14
C GLN A 163 1.55 -22.94 -20.91
N TRP A 164 2.66 -23.70 -21.07
CA TRP A 164 3.60 -23.93 -19.98
C TRP A 164 4.32 -22.65 -19.52
N LEU A 165 4.67 -21.75 -20.47
CA LEU A 165 5.34 -20.49 -20.16
C LEU A 165 4.35 -19.49 -19.54
N ALA A 166 3.14 -19.41 -20.09
CA ALA A 166 2.07 -18.59 -19.53
C ALA A 166 1.76 -19.00 -18.08
N ALA A 167 1.73 -20.31 -17.79
CA ALA A 167 1.54 -20.83 -16.44
C ALA A 167 2.70 -20.44 -15.50
N LEU A 168 3.95 -20.55 -15.96
CA LEU A 168 5.13 -20.16 -15.17
C LEU A 168 5.11 -18.65 -14.83
N LEU A 169 4.79 -17.81 -15.82
CA LEU A 169 4.65 -16.37 -15.61
C LEU A 169 3.47 -16.03 -14.69
N GLY A 170 2.37 -16.79 -14.79
CA GLY A 170 1.24 -16.70 -13.87
C GLY A 170 1.61 -17.01 -12.41
N VAL A 171 2.46 -18.03 -12.19
CA VAL A 171 3.01 -18.33 -10.85
C VAL A 171 3.86 -17.17 -10.32
N ALA A 172 4.65 -16.53 -11.19
CA ALA A 172 5.45 -15.36 -10.78
C ALA A 172 4.56 -14.17 -10.34
N ILE A 173 3.43 -13.93 -11.03
CA ILE A 173 2.44 -12.92 -10.62
C ILE A 173 1.80 -13.29 -9.28
N LEU A 174 1.40 -14.54 -9.10
CA LEU A 174 0.86 -15.01 -7.81
C LEU A 174 1.88 -14.84 -6.68
N SER A 175 3.15 -15.11 -6.94
CA SER A 175 4.22 -14.88 -5.97
C SER A 175 4.31 -13.40 -5.56
N ALA A 176 4.14 -12.48 -6.51
CA ALA A 176 4.10 -11.06 -6.23
C ALA A 176 2.97 -10.66 -5.27
N ILE A 177 1.77 -11.19 -5.53
CA ILE A 177 0.60 -10.96 -4.68
C ILE A 177 0.83 -11.53 -3.27
N MET A 178 1.41 -12.74 -3.19
CA MET A 178 1.67 -13.40 -1.92
C MET A 178 2.68 -12.65 -1.06
N SER A 179 3.76 -12.13 -1.64
CA SER A 179 4.78 -11.33 -0.95
C SER A 179 4.21 -10.08 -0.24
N THR A 180 3.22 -9.44 -0.84
CA THR A 180 2.56 -8.30 -0.20
C THR A 180 1.56 -8.75 0.86
N ALA A 181 0.81 -9.82 0.58
CA ALA A 181 -0.23 -10.31 1.47
C ALA A 181 0.34 -10.85 2.78
N ASP A 182 1.45 -11.61 2.75
CA ASP A 182 2.07 -12.17 3.96
C ASP A 182 2.65 -11.08 4.85
N GLY A 183 3.33 -10.08 4.29
CA GLY A 183 3.81 -8.93 5.06
C GLY A 183 2.70 -8.17 5.77
N LEU A 184 1.55 -7.95 5.11
CA LEU A 184 0.37 -7.32 5.72
C LEU A 184 -0.24 -8.18 6.83
N VAL A 185 -0.38 -9.48 6.60
CA VAL A 185 -0.96 -10.43 7.57
C VAL A 185 -0.07 -10.54 8.81
N ILE A 186 1.24 -10.69 8.62
CA ILE A 186 2.20 -10.75 9.73
C ILE A 186 2.18 -9.45 10.53
N SER A 187 2.27 -8.30 9.87
CA SER A 187 2.27 -7.00 10.54
C SER A 187 0.99 -6.80 11.37
N THR A 188 -0.17 -7.14 10.80
CA THR A 188 -1.45 -7.04 11.51
C THR A 188 -1.47 -7.98 12.72
N SER A 189 -1.01 -9.22 12.58
CA SER A 189 -0.95 -10.18 13.68
C SER A 189 0.01 -9.73 14.80
N GLN A 190 1.12 -9.06 14.44
CA GLN A 190 2.08 -8.51 15.39
C GLN A 190 1.50 -7.32 16.16
N VAL A 191 0.69 -6.46 15.55
CA VAL A 191 -0.03 -5.41 16.26
C VAL A 191 -0.92 -6.01 17.36
N PHE A 192 -1.69 -7.05 17.06
CA PHE A 192 -2.51 -7.74 18.08
C PHE A 192 -1.66 -8.39 19.16
N ALA A 193 -0.59 -9.07 18.79
CA ALA A 193 0.22 -9.84 19.73
C ALA A 193 1.16 -8.97 20.57
N ASN A 194 1.90 -8.04 19.94
CA ASN A 194 2.90 -7.23 20.63
C ASN A 194 2.32 -5.91 21.16
N ASP A 195 1.60 -5.14 20.35
CA ASP A 195 1.19 -3.80 20.76
C ASP A 195 -0.04 -3.85 21.66
N ILE A 196 -1.03 -4.69 21.35
CA ILE A 196 -2.23 -4.79 22.17
C ILE A 196 -2.01 -5.73 23.34
N TYR A 197 -1.67 -7.01 23.10
CA TYR A 197 -1.56 -7.96 24.20
C TYR A 197 -0.32 -7.70 25.08
N ARG A 198 0.90 -7.77 24.51
CA ARG A 198 2.14 -7.69 25.31
C ARG A 198 2.25 -6.37 26.08
N ARG A 199 2.03 -5.23 25.38
CA ARG A 199 2.22 -3.91 26.00
C ARG A 199 1.07 -3.44 26.86
N SER A 200 -0.17 -3.82 26.54
CA SER A 200 -1.36 -3.28 27.20
C SER A 200 -2.09 -4.29 28.06
N LEU A 201 -2.33 -5.51 27.56
CA LEU A 201 -3.22 -6.48 28.21
C LEU A 201 -2.49 -7.51 29.08
N SER A 202 -1.22 -7.83 28.81
CA SER A 202 -0.50 -8.90 29.54
C SER A 202 -0.46 -8.67 31.04
N LYS A 203 -0.18 -7.44 31.47
CA LYS A 203 -0.12 -7.06 32.88
C LYS A 203 -1.49 -7.11 33.59
N VAL A 204 -2.58 -6.98 32.84
CA VAL A 204 -3.95 -7.03 33.35
C VAL A 204 -4.46 -8.47 33.39
N LEU A 205 -4.25 -9.22 32.29
CA LEU A 205 -4.76 -10.59 32.15
C LEU A 205 -3.88 -11.63 32.84
N HIS A 206 -2.56 -11.40 32.88
CA HIS A 206 -1.58 -12.32 33.44
C HIS A 206 -0.55 -11.56 34.30
N PRO A 207 -0.94 -10.95 35.42
CA PRO A 207 -0.10 -10.04 36.21
C PRO A 207 1.13 -10.71 36.82
N GLN A 208 1.11 -12.03 36.99
CA GLN A 208 2.17 -12.84 37.58
C GLN A 208 2.96 -13.67 36.57
N ALA A 209 2.64 -13.55 35.25
CA ALA A 209 3.33 -14.32 34.22
C ALA A 209 4.78 -13.87 34.08
N SER A 210 5.67 -14.82 33.97
CA SER A 210 7.07 -14.59 33.61
C SER A 210 7.18 -14.07 32.16
N GLU A 211 8.30 -13.45 31.80
CA GLU A 211 8.53 -13.01 30.42
C GLU A 211 8.43 -14.16 29.41
N ALA A 212 8.91 -15.35 29.76
CA ALA A 212 8.81 -16.53 28.90
C ALA A 212 7.38 -16.98 28.67
N GLU A 213 6.50 -16.89 29.69
CA GLU A 213 5.07 -17.19 29.55
C GLU A 213 4.37 -16.12 28.70
N VAL A 214 4.72 -14.84 28.87
CA VAL A 214 4.21 -13.76 28.03
C VAL A 214 4.63 -13.98 26.57
N ASP A 215 5.89 -14.34 26.32
CA ASP A 215 6.39 -14.67 24.97
C ASP A 215 5.63 -15.84 24.34
N HIS A 216 5.34 -16.89 25.11
CA HIS A 216 4.53 -18.01 24.65
C HIS A 216 3.11 -17.58 24.25
N HIS A 217 2.47 -16.73 25.05
CA HIS A 217 1.16 -16.18 24.72
C HIS A 217 1.20 -15.27 23.49
N VAL A 218 2.22 -14.42 23.36
CA VAL A 218 2.43 -13.57 22.17
C VAL A 218 2.52 -14.41 20.89
N LEU A 219 3.32 -15.48 20.89
CA LEU A 219 3.42 -16.39 19.76
C LEU A 219 2.08 -17.05 19.41
N LYS A 220 1.33 -17.48 20.41
CA LYS A 220 0.01 -18.11 20.24
C LYS A 220 -0.98 -17.10 19.65
N ILE A 221 -1.04 -15.89 20.19
CA ILE A 221 -1.92 -14.81 19.71
C ILE A 221 -1.54 -14.41 18.27
N SER A 222 -0.24 -14.30 17.97
CA SER A 222 0.22 -14.01 16.61
C SER A 222 -0.24 -15.08 15.61
N ARG A 223 -0.06 -16.37 15.92
CA ARG A 223 -0.52 -17.46 15.05
C ARG A 223 -2.02 -17.46 14.82
N TRP A 224 -2.81 -17.29 15.86
CA TRP A 224 -4.26 -17.16 15.72
C TRP A 224 -4.66 -15.88 14.98
N GLY A 225 -3.95 -14.78 15.23
CA GLY A 225 -4.13 -13.52 14.51
C GLY A 225 -3.98 -13.70 12.99
N ILE A 226 -2.95 -14.45 12.55
CA ILE A 226 -2.74 -14.78 11.13
C ILE A 226 -3.97 -15.53 10.57
N VAL A 227 -4.46 -16.55 11.28
CA VAL A 227 -5.63 -17.32 10.85
C VAL A 227 -6.86 -16.42 10.69
N VAL A 228 -7.16 -15.61 11.71
CA VAL A 228 -8.32 -14.72 11.71
C VAL A 228 -8.24 -13.68 10.59
N VAL A 229 -7.07 -13.06 10.41
CA VAL A 229 -6.86 -12.06 9.34
C VAL A 229 -7.02 -12.68 7.97
N LEU A 230 -6.44 -13.87 7.71
CA LEU A 230 -6.56 -14.54 6.42
C LEU A 230 -7.99 -15.00 6.13
N LEU A 231 -8.72 -15.49 7.12
CA LEU A 231 -10.14 -15.85 6.95
C LEU A 231 -10.98 -14.61 6.66
N GLY A 232 -10.78 -13.51 7.41
CA GLY A 232 -11.45 -12.23 7.16
C GLY A 232 -11.14 -11.68 5.78
N ALA A 233 -9.88 -11.69 5.37
CA ALA A 233 -9.46 -11.28 4.03
C ALA A 233 -10.10 -12.16 2.94
N GLY A 234 -10.21 -13.48 3.17
CA GLY A 234 -10.88 -14.39 2.24
C GLY A 234 -12.37 -14.09 2.07
N ILE A 235 -13.08 -13.79 3.16
CA ILE A 235 -14.49 -13.37 3.12
C ILE A 235 -14.64 -12.05 2.36
N LEU A 236 -13.81 -11.06 2.67
CA LEU A 236 -13.83 -9.77 1.97
C LEU A 236 -13.52 -9.93 0.49
N ALA A 237 -12.52 -10.73 0.13
CA ALA A 237 -12.17 -11.01 -1.26
C ALA A 237 -13.34 -11.65 -2.02
N TRP A 238 -14.06 -12.57 -1.39
CA TRP A 238 -15.24 -13.20 -1.99
C TRP A 238 -16.35 -12.18 -2.30
N HIS A 239 -16.61 -11.25 -1.40
CA HIS A 239 -17.61 -10.19 -1.59
C HIS A 239 -17.16 -9.08 -2.55
N SER A 240 -15.87 -9.01 -2.84
CA SER A 240 -15.27 -7.98 -3.71
C SER A 240 -14.99 -8.48 -5.14
N ILE A 241 -15.46 -9.68 -5.50
CA ILE A 241 -15.31 -10.21 -6.87
C ILE A 241 -15.97 -9.25 -7.85
N GLY A 242 -15.24 -8.86 -8.91
CA GLY A 242 -15.69 -7.91 -9.92
C GLY A 242 -15.35 -6.44 -9.62
N GLN A 243 -14.85 -6.12 -8.43
CA GLN A 243 -14.33 -4.78 -8.13
C GLN A 243 -12.96 -4.55 -8.78
N ASN A 244 -12.61 -3.28 -9.03
CA ASN A 244 -11.25 -2.94 -9.43
C ASN A 244 -10.29 -3.16 -8.26
N ILE A 245 -9.45 -4.20 -8.38
CA ILE A 245 -8.52 -4.63 -7.32
C ILE A 245 -7.53 -3.51 -6.97
N ALA A 246 -7.01 -2.78 -7.96
CA ALA A 246 -6.04 -1.72 -7.72
C ALA A 246 -6.66 -0.58 -6.86
N LEU A 247 -7.85 -0.12 -7.21
CA LEU A 247 -8.55 0.92 -6.44
C LEU A 247 -8.91 0.44 -5.03
N MET A 248 -9.25 -0.84 -4.88
CA MET A 248 -9.56 -1.42 -3.58
C MET A 248 -8.33 -1.50 -2.66
N VAL A 249 -7.17 -1.91 -3.22
CA VAL A 249 -5.90 -1.90 -2.50
C VAL A 249 -5.53 -0.48 -2.06
N TRP A 250 -5.64 0.49 -2.96
CA TRP A 250 -5.35 1.88 -2.64
C TRP A 250 -6.35 2.49 -1.64
N ALA A 251 -7.59 2.05 -1.63
CA ALA A 251 -8.54 2.45 -0.59
C ALA A 251 -8.10 1.94 0.80
N GLY A 252 -7.62 0.70 0.90
CA GLY A 252 -7.09 0.15 2.15
C GLY A 252 -5.81 0.85 2.62
N LEU A 253 -4.82 0.97 1.73
CA LEU A 253 -3.56 1.65 2.02
C LEU A 253 -3.77 3.13 2.32
N GLY A 254 -4.61 3.83 1.54
CA GLY A 254 -4.91 5.25 1.71
C GLY A 254 -5.49 5.58 3.07
N GLY A 255 -6.38 4.74 3.60
CA GLY A 255 -6.90 4.89 4.95
C GLY A 255 -5.83 4.76 6.03
N MET A 256 -4.91 3.80 5.89
CA MET A 256 -3.77 3.64 6.79
C MET A 256 -2.79 4.82 6.69
N MET A 257 -2.48 5.26 5.48
CA MET A 257 -1.60 6.40 5.24
C MET A 257 -2.18 7.68 5.83
N ALA A 258 -3.46 7.95 5.61
CA ALA A 258 -4.17 9.08 6.20
C ALA A 258 -4.12 9.08 7.74
N ALA A 259 -4.26 7.92 8.36
CA ALA A 259 -4.19 7.80 9.82
C ALA A 259 -2.77 8.04 10.36
N LEU A 260 -1.77 7.48 9.70
CA LEU A 260 -0.40 7.41 10.21
C LEU A 260 0.46 8.63 9.84
N ALA A 261 0.07 9.44 8.84
CA ALA A 261 0.88 10.53 8.32
C ALA A 261 1.30 11.54 9.40
N GLY A 262 0.34 12.10 10.14
CA GLY A 262 0.63 13.08 11.18
C GLY A 262 1.55 12.52 12.28
N PRO A 263 1.15 11.44 12.96
CA PRO A 263 1.94 10.86 14.04
C PRO A 263 3.35 10.42 13.64
N LEU A 264 3.50 9.75 12.51
CA LEU A 264 4.78 9.13 12.14
C LEU A 264 5.69 10.12 11.41
N ILE A 265 5.20 10.89 10.43
CA ILE A 265 6.03 11.89 9.75
C ILE A 265 6.52 12.93 10.74
N LEU A 266 5.61 13.55 11.49
CA LEU A 266 6.00 14.56 12.46
C LEU A 266 6.78 13.97 13.65
N GLY A 267 6.46 12.74 14.07
CA GLY A 267 7.20 12.05 15.13
C GLY A 267 8.67 11.83 14.81
N VAL A 268 9.05 11.77 13.54
CA VAL A 268 10.45 11.66 13.08
C VAL A 268 11.10 13.04 12.93
N PHE A 269 10.38 14.06 12.48
CA PHE A 269 10.97 15.33 12.09
C PHE A 269 10.76 16.46 13.10
N TRP A 270 9.79 16.35 14.02
CA TRP A 270 9.42 17.42 14.92
C TRP A 270 9.37 16.99 16.39
N ARG A 271 10.27 17.53 17.20
CA ARG A 271 10.38 17.27 18.65
C ARG A 271 9.16 17.71 19.47
N GLY A 272 8.29 18.55 18.90
CA GLY A 272 7.10 19.08 19.58
C GLY A 272 5.87 18.17 19.53
N VAL A 273 5.95 17.00 18.91
CA VAL A 273 4.82 16.06 18.88
C VAL A 273 4.49 15.56 20.28
N THR A 274 3.22 15.64 20.65
CA THR A 274 2.72 15.17 21.94
C THR A 274 1.90 13.90 21.78
N LYS A 275 1.67 13.19 22.88
CA LYS A 275 0.81 12.00 22.91
C LYS A 275 -0.60 12.30 22.38
N GLN A 276 -1.20 13.41 22.83
CA GLN A 276 -2.55 13.82 22.39
C GLN A 276 -2.56 14.20 20.92
N GLY A 277 -1.55 14.97 20.46
CA GLY A 277 -1.40 15.33 19.06
C GLY A 277 -1.35 14.11 18.16
N ALA A 278 -0.51 13.12 18.49
CA ALA A 278 -0.40 11.88 17.75
C ALA A 278 -1.72 11.09 17.71
N ILE A 279 -2.41 10.94 18.86
CA ILE A 279 -3.69 10.21 18.92
C ILE A 279 -4.76 10.90 18.09
N TRP A 280 -4.94 12.21 18.25
CA TRP A 280 -5.97 12.93 17.51
C TRP A 280 -5.66 13.04 16.02
N GLY A 281 -4.38 13.20 15.65
CA GLY A 281 -3.94 13.14 14.25
C GLY A 281 -4.28 11.80 13.61
N PHE A 282 -3.98 10.69 14.28
CA PHE A 282 -4.34 9.36 13.84
C PHE A 282 -5.86 9.19 13.65
N VAL A 283 -6.65 9.56 14.66
CA VAL A 283 -8.11 9.39 14.65
C VAL A 283 -8.76 10.24 13.57
N LEU A 284 -8.40 11.52 13.48
CA LEU A 284 -9.01 12.41 12.49
C LEU A 284 -8.54 12.11 11.06
N GLY A 285 -7.30 11.66 10.88
CA GLY A 285 -6.84 11.16 9.58
C GLY A 285 -7.66 9.96 9.09
N ALA A 286 -7.85 8.97 9.94
CA ALA A 286 -8.66 7.78 9.63
C ALA A 286 -10.13 8.13 9.34
N ILE A 287 -10.73 8.97 10.20
CA ILE A 287 -12.14 9.39 10.04
C ILE A 287 -12.32 10.19 8.76
N SER A 288 -11.45 11.15 8.48
CA SER A 288 -11.57 12.00 7.29
C SER A 288 -11.48 11.19 6.01
N PHE A 289 -10.53 10.26 5.91
CA PHE A 289 -10.46 9.34 4.77
C PHE A 289 -11.76 8.56 4.61
N THR A 290 -12.25 7.96 5.69
CA THR A 290 -13.46 7.12 5.67
C THR A 290 -14.69 7.93 5.26
N VAL A 291 -14.84 9.12 5.81
CA VAL A 291 -15.96 10.02 5.50
C VAL A 291 -15.94 10.47 4.04
N LEU A 292 -14.78 10.87 3.53
CA LEU A 292 -14.61 11.27 2.14
C LEU A 292 -14.86 10.10 1.18
N ARG A 293 -14.22 8.97 1.43
CA ARG A 293 -14.30 7.78 0.55
C ARG A 293 -15.74 7.25 0.40
N ASN A 294 -16.55 7.41 1.43
CA ASN A 294 -17.95 6.97 1.43
C ASN A 294 -18.95 8.10 1.11
N SER A 295 -18.49 9.29 0.74
CA SER A 295 -19.36 10.46 0.47
C SER A 295 -20.32 10.77 1.62
N TRP A 296 -19.86 10.67 2.87
CA TRP A 296 -20.70 10.93 4.06
C TRP A 296 -20.76 12.41 4.45
N LEU A 297 -20.07 13.27 3.72
CA LEU A 297 -20.23 14.71 3.92
C LEU A 297 -21.61 15.18 3.40
N PRO A 298 -22.17 16.26 3.98
CA PRO A 298 -23.35 16.92 3.41
C PRO A 298 -23.11 17.26 1.94
N ILE A 299 -24.15 17.11 1.12
CA ILE A 299 -24.07 17.44 -0.29
C ILE A 299 -23.88 18.97 -0.40
N GLY A 300 -22.75 19.37 -0.99
CA GLY A 300 -22.48 20.78 -1.30
C GLY A 300 -23.12 21.19 -2.63
N ASP A 301 -23.04 22.48 -2.93
CA ASP A 301 -23.49 23.06 -4.19
C ASP A 301 -22.32 23.80 -4.85
N ALA A 302 -22.04 23.47 -6.12
CA ALA A 302 -21.00 24.12 -6.90
C ALA A 302 -21.28 25.62 -7.15
N GLY A 303 -22.55 26.02 -7.19
CA GLY A 303 -22.98 27.40 -7.32
C GLY A 303 -23.20 28.15 -6.00
N GLY A 304 -23.02 27.46 -4.86
CA GLY A 304 -23.27 27.99 -3.53
C GLY A 304 -22.14 28.88 -2.99
N ASN A 305 -22.18 29.14 -1.68
CA ASN A 305 -21.13 29.86 -0.99
C ASN A 305 -19.82 29.01 -0.89
N VAL A 306 -18.74 29.62 -0.43
CA VAL A 306 -17.39 28.97 -0.34
C VAL A 306 -17.44 27.65 0.41
N LEU A 307 -18.23 27.54 1.48
CA LEU A 307 -18.37 26.30 2.23
C LEU A 307 -19.09 25.22 1.40
N GLN A 308 -20.16 25.57 0.71
CA GLN A 308 -20.89 24.64 -0.15
C GLN A 308 -20.07 24.19 -1.34
N GLN A 309 -19.30 25.09 -1.95
CA GLN A 309 -18.35 24.74 -3.02
C GLN A 309 -17.26 23.78 -2.50
N GLY A 310 -16.72 24.04 -1.30
CA GLY A 310 -15.75 23.17 -0.66
C GLY A 310 -16.30 21.77 -0.36
N LEU A 311 -17.50 21.66 0.16
CA LEU A 311 -18.17 20.38 0.40
C LEU A 311 -18.47 19.63 -0.91
N PHE A 312 -18.91 20.34 -1.94
CA PHE A 312 -19.12 19.77 -3.28
C PHE A 312 -17.80 19.19 -3.83
N TRP A 313 -16.71 19.98 -3.77
CA TRP A 313 -15.40 19.53 -4.23
C TRP A 313 -14.89 18.32 -3.42
N MET A 314 -15.01 18.34 -2.09
CA MET A 314 -14.62 17.20 -1.26
C MET A 314 -15.40 15.93 -1.61
N ASN A 315 -16.72 16.03 -1.80
CA ASN A 315 -17.55 14.89 -2.19
C ASN A 315 -17.18 14.34 -3.58
N SER A 316 -16.77 15.22 -4.51
CA SER A 316 -16.33 14.77 -5.84
C SER A 316 -15.06 13.92 -5.79
N GLN A 317 -14.25 14.01 -4.72
CA GLN A 317 -13.03 13.19 -4.53
C GLN A 317 -13.32 11.75 -4.11
N ALA A 318 -14.53 11.39 -3.72
CA ALA A 318 -14.84 10.08 -3.12
C ALA A 318 -14.39 8.88 -3.96
N ASN A 319 -14.44 8.98 -5.28
CA ASN A 319 -14.04 7.90 -6.19
C ASN A 319 -12.51 7.77 -6.32
N ASN A 320 -11.75 8.81 -5.96
CA ASN A 320 -10.29 8.84 -6.03
C ASN A 320 -9.67 8.53 -4.66
N PRO A 321 -9.17 7.30 -4.42
CA PRO A 321 -8.59 6.93 -3.13
C PRO A 321 -7.32 7.72 -2.80
N PHE A 322 -6.57 8.20 -3.81
CA PHE A 322 -5.38 9.03 -3.62
C PHE A 322 -5.75 10.42 -3.12
N ALA A 323 -6.78 11.04 -3.72
CA ALA A 323 -7.28 12.35 -3.27
C ALA A 323 -7.84 12.26 -1.84
N CYS A 324 -8.62 11.22 -1.53
CA CYS A 324 -9.09 10.98 -0.16
C CYS A 324 -7.94 10.79 0.83
N ALA A 325 -6.88 10.04 0.44
CA ALA A 325 -5.70 9.83 1.27
C ALA A 325 -4.95 11.16 1.51
N THR A 326 -4.68 11.92 0.45
CA THR A 326 -3.99 13.22 0.54
C THR A 326 -4.71 14.20 1.48
N VAL A 327 -6.03 14.32 1.36
CA VAL A 327 -6.81 15.17 2.27
C VAL A 327 -6.76 14.64 3.70
N GLY A 328 -6.89 13.32 3.88
CA GLY A 328 -6.79 12.67 5.18
C GLY A 328 -5.42 12.83 5.83
N GLU A 329 -4.34 12.69 5.07
CA GLU A 329 -2.96 12.93 5.52
C GLU A 329 -2.75 14.39 5.94
N GLY A 330 -3.23 15.33 5.13
CA GLY A 330 -3.16 16.76 5.45
C GLY A 330 -3.88 17.09 6.75
N LEU A 331 -5.08 16.53 6.96
CA LEU A 331 -5.83 16.70 8.20
C LEU A 331 -5.15 16.02 9.39
N SER A 332 -4.56 14.84 9.20
CA SER A 332 -3.78 14.15 10.21
C SER A 332 -2.58 14.99 10.68
N VAL A 333 -1.80 15.50 9.73
CA VAL A 333 -0.64 16.36 10.00
C VAL A 333 -1.07 17.65 10.71
N LEU A 334 -2.06 18.35 10.17
CA LEU A 334 -2.57 19.59 10.75
C LEU A 334 -3.08 19.38 12.17
N THR A 335 -3.87 18.35 12.39
CA THR A 335 -4.39 18.01 13.73
C THR A 335 -3.27 17.68 14.69
N THR A 336 -2.29 16.88 14.26
CA THR A 336 -1.13 16.55 15.10
C THR A 336 -0.41 17.81 15.53
N VAL A 337 -0.17 18.75 14.62
CA VAL A 337 0.48 20.04 14.94
C VAL A 337 -0.37 20.84 15.92
N VAL A 338 -1.62 21.13 15.56
CA VAL A 338 -2.50 21.99 16.35
C VAL A 338 -2.68 21.46 17.75
N VAL A 339 -3.04 20.16 17.90
CA VAL A 339 -3.25 19.57 19.23
C VAL A 339 -1.94 19.52 20.02
N SER A 340 -0.80 19.27 19.38
CA SER A 340 0.50 19.25 20.08
C SER A 340 0.88 20.64 20.65
N LEU A 341 0.56 21.72 19.95
CA LEU A 341 0.83 23.08 20.42
C LEU A 341 0.04 23.45 21.68
N PHE A 342 -1.12 22.84 21.92
CA PHE A 342 -2.00 23.11 23.06
C PHE A 342 -2.02 22.00 24.10
N SER A 343 -1.15 21.00 24.01
CA SER A 343 -1.11 19.85 24.93
C SER A 343 0.26 19.71 25.61
N THR A 344 0.30 18.91 26.67
CA THR A 344 1.50 18.72 27.50
C THR A 344 2.59 18.01 26.71
N SER A 345 3.78 18.60 26.68
CA SER A 345 4.97 18.04 26.05
C SER A 345 5.35 16.69 26.64
N LEU A 346 6.00 15.86 25.83
CA LEU A 346 6.60 14.61 26.31
C LEU A 346 7.77 14.90 27.27
N PRO A 347 8.11 13.96 28.18
CA PRO A 347 9.31 14.08 28.99
C PRO A 347 10.56 14.27 28.15
N GLN A 348 11.46 15.19 28.55
CA GLN A 348 12.68 15.50 27.81
C GLN A 348 13.55 14.25 27.56
N GLU A 349 13.67 13.40 28.59
CA GLU A 349 14.39 12.12 28.46
C GLU A 349 13.87 11.24 27.30
N HIS A 350 12.55 11.22 27.11
CA HIS A 350 11.95 10.48 25.98
C HIS A 350 12.27 11.12 24.63
N ILE A 351 12.21 12.45 24.56
CA ILE A 351 12.55 13.21 23.34
C ILE A 351 14.02 12.98 22.98
N ASP A 352 14.92 13.07 23.93
CA ASP A 352 16.36 12.87 23.75
C ASP A 352 16.68 11.43 23.33
N LYS A 353 15.95 10.46 23.86
CA LYS A 353 16.08 9.05 23.45
C LYS A 353 15.64 8.82 21.99
N VAL A 354 14.58 9.49 21.53
CA VAL A 354 14.03 9.31 20.16
C VAL A 354 14.85 10.07 19.13
N PHE A 355 15.21 11.31 19.43
CA PHE A 355 15.93 12.19 18.50
C PHE A 355 17.44 12.15 18.66
N GLY A 356 17.92 11.56 19.75
CA GLY A 356 19.33 11.33 20.07
C GLY A 356 20.18 12.60 20.21
N GLU A 357 20.51 12.97 21.43
CA GLU A 357 21.84 13.55 21.66
C GLU A 357 22.93 12.48 21.62
N SER A 358 22.54 11.20 21.62
CA SER A 358 23.39 10.04 21.37
C SER A 358 23.84 9.88 19.90
N ALA A 359 23.50 10.78 19.01
CA ALA A 359 24.07 10.86 17.64
C ALA A 359 25.59 11.22 17.62
N GLY A 360 26.19 11.53 18.77
CA GLY A 360 27.65 11.71 18.91
C GLY A 360 28.45 10.41 19.09
N GLN A 361 27.81 9.24 19.13
CA GLN A 361 28.49 7.95 19.28
C GLN A 361 28.52 7.07 18.01
N TYR A 362 28.01 7.56 16.91
CA TYR A 362 28.27 6.94 15.61
C TYR A 362 29.45 7.65 14.94
N GLU A 363 30.65 7.37 15.40
CA GLU A 363 31.87 7.54 14.60
C GLU A 363 31.82 6.61 13.38
N PRO A 364 32.32 7.06 12.20
CA PRO A 364 32.16 6.41 10.91
C PRO A 364 32.85 5.05 10.80
#